data_0065a0694dd0e540a3eecccab564880b
#
_entry.id   0065a0694dd0e540a3eecccab564880b
#
_cell.length_a   1.000
_cell.length_b   1.000
_cell.length_c   1.000
_cell.angle_alpha   90.00
_cell.angle_beta   90.00
_cell.angle_gamma   90.00
#
_symmetry.space_group_name_H-M   'P 1'
#
loop_
_entity.id
_entity.type
_entity.pdbx_description
1 polymer ?
#
loop_
_entity_poly.entity_id
_entity_poly.type
_entity_poly.pdbx_seq_one_letter_code
_entity_poly.pdbx_strand_id
1 'polypeptide(L)'
;MDNTENYEIRSAVINKAINYIFDHIDEEITVDDVAHYCSYSRYHLTRMFKEETDEALYQFIKRIRLERSAWCLKVEKEKSITEIGEKYGYSSSNFATAFKKHLNLSPGDFRKTSEQMVEASSFSHGVTLDALDDAGKLITIENLDSFTVIYERKKGNYHQLPQEWCRFIEKYEYLATEETLYMECTIDDPTITDEDHCMYDLCQ
;
A
#
# COMPACT_ATOMS: atom_id res chain seq x y z
N MET A 1 19.54 -27.41 0.29
CA MET A 1 18.41 -26.49 0.50
C MET A 1 17.46 -26.75 -0.64
N ASP A 2 16.22 -27.10 -0.31
CA ASP A 2 15.18 -27.36 -1.29
C ASP A 2 14.80 -26.03 -1.97
N ASN A 3 14.36 -26.08 -3.21
CA ASN A 3 14.04 -24.90 -4.00
C ASN A 3 12.90 -24.08 -3.35
N THR A 4 12.01 -24.76 -2.62
CA THR A 4 10.89 -24.19 -1.87
C THR A 4 11.37 -23.38 -0.65
N GLU A 5 12.30 -23.91 0.13
CA GLU A 5 12.88 -23.24 1.29
C GLU A 5 13.60 -21.94 0.90
N ASN A 6 14.31 -21.97 -0.22
CA ASN A 6 15.01 -20.79 -0.75
C ASN A 6 14.00 -19.72 -1.23
N TYR A 7 12.88 -20.11 -1.82
CA TYR A 7 11.81 -19.18 -2.23
C TYR A 7 11.14 -18.51 -1.02
N GLU A 8 10.82 -19.26 0.02
CA GLU A 8 10.19 -18.72 1.23
C GLU A 8 11.10 -17.70 1.95
N ILE A 9 12.39 -18.00 2.06
CA ILE A 9 13.37 -17.06 2.64
C ILE A 9 13.46 -15.77 1.82
N ARG A 10 13.50 -15.88 0.50
CA ARG A 10 13.55 -14.71 -0.40
C ARG A 10 12.30 -13.85 -0.27
N SER A 11 11.13 -14.45 -0.32
CA SER A 11 9.85 -13.76 -0.15
C SER A 11 9.77 -13.03 1.20
N ALA A 12 10.20 -13.68 2.29
CA ALA A 12 10.25 -13.04 3.61
C ALA A 12 11.18 -11.82 3.65
N VAL A 13 12.35 -11.89 2.99
CA VAL A 13 13.28 -10.75 2.90
C VAL A 13 12.67 -9.60 2.08
N ILE A 14 12.00 -9.91 0.98
CA ILE A 14 11.35 -8.90 0.16
C ILE A 14 10.19 -8.24 0.90
N ASN A 15 9.36 -9.01 1.60
CA ASN A 15 8.30 -8.47 2.44
C ASN A 15 8.85 -7.58 3.55
N LYS A 16 9.97 -7.96 4.17
CA LYS A 16 10.68 -7.13 5.14
C LYS A 16 11.16 -5.80 4.53
N ALA A 17 11.69 -5.84 3.31
CA ALA A 17 12.10 -4.63 2.59
C ALA A 17 10.91 -3.72 2.27
N ILE A 18 9.80 -4.30 1.81
CA ILE A 18 8.57 -3.56 1.48
C ILE A 18 7.98 -2.92 2.74
N ASN A 19 7.89 -3.64 3.85
CA ASN A 19 7.41 -3.09 5.13
C ASN A 19 8.27 -1.91 5.58
N TYR A 20 9.59 -2.07 5.57
CA TYR A 20 10.50 -0.97 5.92
C TYR A 20 10.27 0.27 5.04
N ILE A 21 10.08 0.08 3.73
CA ILE A 21 9.79 1.20 2.82
C ILE A 21 8.48 1.88 3.18
N PHE A 22 7.41 1.14 3.48
CA PHE A 22 6.12 1.72 3.86
C PHE A 22 6.19 2.49 5.18
N ASP A 23 6.91 1.95 6.16
CA ASP A 23 7.05 2.56 7.48
C ASP A 23 7.86 3.87 7.45
N HIS A 24 8.76 4.02 6.47
CA HIS A 24 9.68 5.16 6.36
C HIS A 24 9.52 5.97 5.06
N ILE A 25 8.40 5.82 4.34
CA ILE A 25 8.26 6.40 2.99
C ILE A 25 8.26 7.93 2.97
N ASP A 26 7.91 8.58 4.05
CA ASP A 26 7.95 10.02 4.25
C ASP A 26 9.29 10.53 4.83
N GLU A 27 10.26 9.63 5.00
CA GLU A 27 11.63 9.95 5.39
C GLU A 27 12.60 9.93 4.18
N GLU A 28 13.82 10.42 4.39
CA GLU A 28 14.88 10.32 3.39
C GLU A 28 15.50 8.92 3.35
N ILE A 29 14.73 7.92 2.89
CA ILE A 29 15.26 6.57 2.72
C ILE A 29 15.96 6.39 1.38
N THR A 30 17.05 5.61 1.41
CA THR A 30 17.82 5.19 0.24
C THR A 30 17.76 3.68 0.03
N VAL A 31 18.19 3.23 -1.14
CA VAL A 31 18.35 1.78 -1.41
C VAL A 31 19.35 1.13 -0.45
N ASP A 32 20.35 1.88 -0.01
CA ASP A 32 21.37 1.38 0.92
C ASP A 32 20.78 1.19 2.34
N ASP A 33 19.88 2.06 2.78
CA ASP A 33 19.17 1.92 4.07
C ASP A 33 18.31 0.67 4.09
N VAL A 34 17.54 0.43 3.02
CA VAL A 34 16.71 -0.78 2.88
C VAL A 34 17.59 -2.03 2.88
N ALA A 35 18.71 -2.01 2.16
CA ALA A 35 19.62 -3.15 2.10
C ALA A 35 20.26 -3.44 3.48
N HIS A 36 20.67 -2.39 4.19
CA HIS A 36 21.22 -2.51 5.53
C HIS A 36 20.20 -3.08 6.51
N TYR A 37 18.96 -2.58 6.50
CA TYR A 37 17.87 -3.08 7.33
C TYR A 37 17.58 -4.57 7.09
N CYS A 38 17.65 -5.00 5.83
CA CYS A 38 17.49 -6.41 5.47
C CYS A 38 18.74 -7.28 5.74
N SER A 39 19.86 -6.68 6.15
CA SER A 39 21.16 -7.37 6.35
C SER A 39 21.73 -7.98 5.05
N TYR A 40 21.49 -7.31 3.93
CA TYR A 40 22.01 -7.70 2.61
C TYR A 40 22.88 -6.58 2.01
N SER A 41 23.76 -6.96 1.08
CA SER A 41 24.40 -5.94 0.24
C SER A 41 23.39 -5.31 -0.73
N ARG A 42 23.59 -4.04 -1.06
CA ARG A 42 22.77 -3.32 -2.04
C ARG A 42 22.59 -4.11 -3.35
N TYR A 43 23.68 -4.65 -3.88
CA TYR A 43 23.65 -5.41 -5.12
C TYR A 43 22.77 -6.66 -5.01
N HIS A 44 22.89 -7.41 -3.93
CA HIS A 44 22.13 -8.64 -3.72
C HIS A 44 20.63 -8.33 -3.53
N LEU A 45 20.30 -7.36 -2.66
CA LEU A 45 18.91 -6.99 -2.42
C LEU A 45 18.24 -6.46 -3.69
N THR A 46 18.88 -5.54 -4.42
CA THR A 46 18.26 -4.98 -5.63
C THR A 46 18.00 -6.00 -6.71
N ARG A 47 18.89 -6.98 -6.87
CA ARG A 47 18.69 -8.08 -7.80
C ARG A 47 17.53 -8.97 -7.37
N MET A 48 17.53 -9.40 -6.11
CA MET A 48 16.50 -10.26 -5.54
C MET A 48 15.12 -9.56 -5.57
N PHE A 49 15.08 -8.29 -5.22
CA PHE A 49 13.85 -7.48 -5.24
C PHE A 49 13.26 -7.42 -6.65
N LYS A 50 14.10 -7.16 -7.67
CA LYS A 50 13.64 -7.11 -9.06
C LYS A 50 13.16 -8.48 -9.57
N GLU A 51 13.82 -9.57 -9.18
CA GLU A 51 13.41 -10.94 -9.57
C GLU A 51 12.04 -11.30 -8.96
N GLU A 52 11.73 -10.86 -7.73
CA GLU A 52 10.47 -11.18 -7.04
C GLU A 52 9.31 -10.22 -7.39
N THR A 53 9.62 -8.95 -7.63
CA THR A 53 8.57 -7.92 -7.80
C THR A 53 8.40 -7.44 -9.24
N ASP A 54 9.29 -7.85 -10.16
CA ASP A 54 9.43 -7.32 -11.53
C ASP A 54 9.76 -5.83 -11.60
N GLU A 55 10.02 -5.17 -10.45
CA GLU A 55 10.30 -3.75 -10.36
C GLU A 55 11.66 -3.50 -9.70
N ALA A 56 12.43 -2.53 -10.21
CA ALA A 56 13.69 -2.15 -9.56
C ALA A 56 13.39 -1.43 -8.23
N LEU A 57 14.10 -1.79 -7.15
CA LEU A 57 13.90 -1.26 -5.79
C LEU A 57 13.83 0.28 -5.73
N TYR A 58 14.71 0.97 -6.45
CA TYR A 58 14.65 2.43 -6.54
C TYR A 58 13.36 2.95 -7.20
N GLN A 59 12.87 2.28 -8.24
CA GLN A 59 11.63 2.65 -8.91
C GLN A 59 10.42 2.38 -8.02
N PHE A 60 10.43 1.28 -7.30
CA PHE A 60 9.43 0.96 -6.28
C PHE A 60 9.32 2.07 -5.23
N ILE A 61 10.43 2.47 -4.58
CA ILE A 61 10.43 3.56 -3.59
C ILE A 61 9.86 4.84 -4.20
N LYS A 62 10.28 5.18 -5.42
CA LYS A 62 9.82 6.38 -6.11
C LYS A 62 8.32 6.33 -6.43
N ARG A 63 7.82 5.18 -6.87
CA ARG A 63 6.39 4.95 -7.15
C ARG A 63 5.56 5.11 -5.88
N ILE A 64 5.93 4.41 -4.82
CA ILE A 64 5.20 4.48 -3.53
C ILE A 64 5.16 5.91 -2.99
N ARG A 65 6.24 6.68 -3.09
CA ARG A 65 6.24 8.11 -2.70
C ARG A 65 5.20 8.92 -3.47
N LEU A 66 5.11 8.73 -4.79
CA LEU A 66 4.14 9.44 -5.62
C LEU A 66 2.71 9.01 -5.32
N GLU A 67 2.46 7.72 -5.16
CA GLU A 67 1.14 7.17 -4.84
C GLU A 67 0.65 7.59 -3.45
N ARG A 68 1.54 7.58 -2.44
CA ARG A 68 1.23 8.11 -1.11
C ARG A 68 0.99 9.62 -1.12
N SER A 69 1.73 10.36 -1.94
CA SER A 69 1.46 11.79 -2.12
C SER A 69 0.12 12.05 -2.81
N ALA A 70 -0.28 11.21 -3.77
CA ALA A 70 -1.59 11.27 -4.41
C ALA A 70 -2.72 10.97 -3.41
N TRP A 71 -2.54 9.95 -2.56
CA TRP A 71 -3.46 9.70 -1.45
C TRP A 71 -3.61 10.92 -0.53
N CYS A 72 -2.50 11.53 -0.09
CA CYS A 72 -2.56 12.75 0.71
C CYS A 72 -3.28 13.90 -0.02
N LEU A 73 -3.06 14.08 -1.32
CA LEU A 73 -3.78 15.08 -2.11
C LEU A 73 -5.30 14.85 -2.12
N LYS A 74 -5.72 13.59 -2.07
CA LYS A 74 -7.13 13.18 -2.06
C LYS A 74 -7.80 13.43 -0.69
N VAL A 75 -7.09 13.19 0.42
CA VAL A 75 -7.69 13.19 1.77
C VAL A 75 -7.29 14.40 2.64
N GLU A 76 -6.08 14.93 2.49
CA GLU A 76 -5.57 16.04 3.30
C GLU A 76 -5.79 17.39 2.60
N LYS A 77 -7.03 17.86 2.58
CA LYS A 77 -7.43 19.06 1.81
C LYS A 77 -6.77 20.34 2.30
N GLU A 78 -6.47 20.42 3.60
CA GLU A 78 -5.87 21.59 4.24
C GLU A 78 -4.38 21.78 3.92
N LYS A 79 -3.68 20.71 3.51
CA LYS A 79 -2.26 20.80 3.14
C LYS A 79 -2.08 21.31 1.72
N SER A 80 -1.13 22.21 1.53
CA SER A 80 -0.73 22.66 0.21
C SER A 80 -0.06 21.56 -0.60
N ILE A 81 -0.10 21.69 -1.92
CA ILE A 81 0.59 20.76 -2.84
C ILE A 81 2.11 20.73 -2.57
N THR A 82 2.68 21.88 -2.21
CA THR A 82 4.11 22.01 -1.88
C THR A 82 4.46 21.23 -0.62
N GLU A 83 3.71 21.41 0.46
CA GLU A 83 3.91 20.67 1.72
C GLU A 83 3.83 19.16 1.52
N ILE A 84 2.87 18.70 0.71
CA ILE A 84 2.76 17.27 0.39
C ILE A 84 3.97 16.79 -0.43
N GLY A 85 4.40 17.54 -1.43
CA GLY A 85 5.59 17.20 -2.20
C GLY A 85 6.85 17.12 -1.34
N GLU A 86 7.06 18.08 -0.46
CA GLU A 86 8.20 18.14 0.46
C GLU A 86 8.19 16.98 1.46
N LYS A 87 7.02 16.63 2.01
CA LYS A 87 6.86 15.47 2.89
C LYS A 87 7.40 14.17 2.26
N TYR A 88 7.25 14.01 0.95
CA TYR A 88 7.72 12.82 0.23
C TYR A 88 9.08 13.03 -0.48
N GLY A 89 9.86 14.03 -0.06
CA GLY A 89 11.24 14.26 -0.52
C GLY A 89 11.37 14.91 -1.89
N TYR A 90 10.34 15.62 -2.36
CA TYR A 90 10.38 16.36 -3.63
C TYR A 90 10.48 17.86 -3.39
N SER A 91 11.32 18.56 -4.18
CA SER A 91 11.14 20.01 -4.34
C SER A 91 9.87 20.31 -5.15
N SER A 92 9.27 21.48 -4.96
CA SER A 92 8.03 21.90 -5.63
C SER A 92 8.06 21.66 -7.15
N SER A 93 9.14 22.05 -7.85
CA SER A 93 9.26 21.90 -9.31
C SER A 93 9.41 20.44 -9.74
N ASN A 94 10.15 19.65 -8.97
CA ASN A 94 10.36 18.23 -9.26
C ASN A 94 9.11 17.42 -8.97
N PHE A 95 8.35 17.77 -7.92
CA PHE A 95 7.11 17.09 -7.57
C PHE A 95 6.10 17.14 -8.71
N ALA A 96 5.77 18.34 -9.19
CA ALA A 96 4.80 18.49 -10.26
C ALA A 96 5.17 17.72 -11.53
N THR A 97 6.46 17.71 -11.88
CA THR A 97 6.96 16.98 -13.04
C THR A 97 6.90 15.48 -12.87
N ALA A 98 7.38 14.98 -11.71
CA ALA A 98 7.40 13.54 -11.40
C ALA A 98 5.96 13.00 -11.28
N PHE A 99 5.09 13.72 -10.59
CA PHE A 99 3.69 13.37 -10.39
C PHE A 99 2.94 13.28 -11.72
N LYS A 100 3.07 14.33 -12.57
CA LYS A 100 2.43 14.33 -13.88
C LYS A 100 2.94 13.21 -14.78
N LYS A 101 4.23 12.87 -14.69
CA LYS A 101 4.81 11.76 -15.45
C LYS A 101 4.24 10.41 -14.99
N HIS A 102 3.95 10.26 -13.71
CA HIS A 102 3.46 9.00 -13.12
C HIS A 102 1.94 8.84 -13.30
N LEU A 103 1.17 9.86 -12.97
CA LEU A 103 -0.31 9.79 -12.92
C LEU A 103 -1.00 10.47 -14.13
N ASN A 104 -0.25 11.00 -15.09
CA ASN A 104 -0.74 11.72 -16.27
C ASN A 104 -1.57 12.99 -15.97
N LEU A 105 -1.62 13.42 -14.70
CA LEU A 105 -2.29 14.62 -14.22
C LEU A 105 -1.35 15.47 -13.41
N SER A 106 -1.53 16.80 -13.42
CA SER A 106 -0.82 17.63 -12.44
C SER A 106 -1.36 17.37 -11.03
N PRO A 107 -0.58 17.61 -9.94
CA PRO A 107 -1.07 17.47 -8.57
C PRO A 107 -2.35 18.28 -8.29
N GLY A 108 -2.45 19.50 -8.87
CA GLY A 108 -3.62 20.34 -8.73
C GLY A 108 -4.86 19.82 -9.47
N ASP A 109 -4.68 19.33 -10.69
CA ASP A 109 -5.77 18.73 -11.45
C ASP A 109 -6.24 17.43 -10.80
N PHE A 110 -5.29 16.62 -10.30
CA PHE A 110 -5.60 15.38 -9.58
C PHE A 110 -6.46 15.65 -8.34
N ARG A 111 -6.07 16.61 -7.49
CA ARG A 111 -6.85 17.00 -6.30
C ARG A 111 -8.26 17.41 -6.70
N LYS A 112 -8.40 18.29 -7.68
CA LYS A 112 -9.69 18.79 -8.14
C LYS A 112 -10.60 17.67 -8.70
N THR A 113 -10.02 16.77 -9.50
CA THR A 113 -10.77 15.63 -10.05
C THR A 113 -11.20 14.66 -8.96
N SER A 114 -10.35 14.40 -7.96
CA SER A 114 -10.68 13.54 -6.83
C SER A 114 -11.83 14.11 -5.97
N GLU A 115 -11.87 15.42 -5.78
CA GLU A 115 -12.98 16.09 -5.08
C GLU A 115 -14.31 15.90 -5.82
N GLN A 116 -14.31 16.09 -7.13
CA GLN A 116 -15.49 15.89 -7.97
C GLN A 116 -16.00 14.44 -7.97
N MET A 117 -15.08 13.47 -7.95
CA MET A 117 -15.44 12.05 -7.87
C MET A 117 -16.08 11.68 -6.53
N VAL A 118 -15.58 12.22 -5.42
CA VAL A 118 -16.16 12.00 -4.09
C VAL A 118 -17.56 12.59 -4.02
N GLU A 119 -17.78 13.80 -4.50
CA GLU A 119 -19.09 14.42 -4.57
C GLU A 119 -20.08 13.61 -5.42
N ALA A 120 -19.65 13.18 -6.61
CA ALA A 120 -20.47 12.37 -7.49
C ALA A 120 -20.83 10.99 -6.90
N SER A 121 -19.89 10.35 -6.20
CA SER A 121 -20.09 9.07 -5.52
C SER A 121 -21.08 9.19 -4.36
N SER A 122 -20.99 10.24 -3.58
CA SER A 122 -21.92 10.52 -2.47
C SER A 122 -23.37 10.69 -2.99
N PHE A 123 -23.54 11.30 -4.15
CA PHE A 123 -24.84 11.46 -4.79
C PHE A 123 -25.41 10.13 -5.37
N SER A 124 -24.55 9.26 -5.88
CA SER A 124 -24.99 8.03 -6.55
C SER A 124 -25.46 6.93 -5.60
N HIS A 125 -24.98 6.94 -4.35
CA HIS A 125 -25.32 5.90 -3.36
C HIS A 125 -26.50 6.28 -2.42
N GLY A 126 -27.08 7.47 -2.58
CA GLY A 126 -28.23 7.90 -1.77
C GLY A 126 -27.95 7.96 -0.26
N VAL A 127 -26.68 7.95 0.14
CA VAL A 127 -26.25 8.06 1.53
C VAL A 127 -26.36 9.54 1.91
N THR A 128 -27.45 9.90 2.60
CA THR A 128 -27.56 11.22 3.20
C THR A 128 -26.68 11.31 4.44
N LEU A 129 -26.24 12.54 4.78
CA LEU A 129 -25.53 12.81 6.04
C LEU A 129 -26.29 12.28 7.27
N ASP A 130 -27.64 12.30 7.22
CA ASP A 130 -28.51 11.76 8.26
C ASP A 130 -28.38 10.23 8.41
N ALA A 131 -28.18 9.50 7.31
CA ALA A 131 -27.93 8.06 7.36
C ALA A 131 -26.55 7.71 7.93
N LEU A 132 -25.56 8.60 7.73
CA LEU A 132 -24.24 8.49 8.38
C LEU A 132 -24.33 8.79 9.88
N ASP A 133 -25.17 9.73 10.31
CA ASP A 133 -25.38 10.05 11.73
C ASP A 133 -26.03 8.87 12.49
N ASP A 134 -26.98 8.17 11.88
CA ASP A 134 -27.55 6.97 12.49
C ASP A 134 -26.60 5.77 12.46
N ALA A 135 -25.81 5.59 11.38
CA ALA A 135 -24.73 4.60 11.34
C ALA A 135 -23.59 4.97 12.29
N GLY A 136 -23.28 6.26 12.45
CA GLY A 136 -22.26 6.75 13.39
C GLY A 136 -22.55 6.40 14.85
N LYS A 137 -23.80 6.25 15.22
CA LYS A 137 -24.20 5.80 16.59
C LYS A 137 -23.95 4.32 16.84
N LEU A 138 -23.74 3.53 15.77
CA LEU A 138 -23.43 2.11 15.83
C LEU A 138 -21.93 1.83 15.68
N ILE A 139 -21.14 2.85 15.38
CA ILE A 139 -19.69 2.72 15.24
C ILE A 139 -19.04 2.97 16.60
N THR A 140 -18.35 1.97 17.12
CA THR A 140 -17.50 2.10 18.30
C THR A 140 -16.04 2.08 17.89
N ILE A 141 -15.24 2.91 18.54
CA ILE A 141 -13.79 2.90 18.39
C ILE A 141 -13.24 2.22 19.64
N GLU A 142 -12.59 1.08 19.43
CA GLU A 142 -11.98 0.30 20.51
C GLU A 142 -10.48 0.17 20.28
N ASN A 143 -9.71 0.18 21.36
CA ASN A 143 -8.30 -0.16 21.32
C ASN A 143 -8.18 -1.68 21.39
N LEU A 144 -7.58 -2.29 20.38
CA LEU A 144 -7.24 -3.69 20.41
C LEU A 144 -5.84 -3.87 20.99
N ASP A 145 -5.66 -4.91 21.82
CA ASP A 145 -4.32 -5.34 22.22
C ASP A 145 -3.54 -5.78 20.97
N SER A 146 -2.20 -5.64 21.04
CA SER A 146 -1.35 -6.12 19.95
C SER A 146 -1.44 -7.63 19.81
N PHE A 147 -1.60 -8.12 18.60
CA PHE A 147 -1.66 -9.53 18.28
C PHE A 147 -0.72 -9.87 17.13
N THR A 148 -0.33 -11.12 17.04
CA THR A 148 0.52 -11.62 15.96
C THR A 148 -0.35 -12.30 14.91
N VAL A 149 -0.10 -12.01 13.64
CA VAL A 149 -0.80 -12.62 12.52
C VAL A 149 0.15 -13.42 11.65
N ILE A 150 -0.36 -14.45 11.02
CA ILE A 150 0.23 -15.04 9.83
C ILE A 150 -0.33 -14.28 8.65
N TYR A 151 0.51 -13.86 7.72
CA TYR A 151 0.05 -13.18 6.53
C TYR A 151 0.74 -13.66 5.26
N GLU A 152 0.02 -13.58 4.16
CA GLU A 152 0.58 -13.66 2.82
C GLU A 152 0.33 -12.37 2.06
N ARG A 153 1.40 -11.74 1.58
CA ARG A 153 1.30 -10.60 0.68
C ARG A 153 1.06 -11.06 -0.74
N LYS A 154 0.04 -10.50 -1.36
CA LYS A 154 -0.33 -10.72 -2.75
C LYS A 154 -0.10 -9.44 -3.54
N LYS A 155 0.18 -9.62 -4.83
CA LYS A 155 0.31 -8.53 -5.80
C LYS A 155 -0.63 -8.81 -6.97
N GLY A 156 -1.35 -7.79 -7.43
CA GLY A 156 -2.24 -7.86 -8.58
C GLY A 156 -3.65 -7.35 -8.29
N ASN A 157 -4.52 -7.62 -9.24
CA ASN A 157 -5.89 -7.12 -9.24
C ASN A 157 -6.73 -7.72 -8.10
N TYR A 158 -7.44 -6.86 -7.37
CA TYR A 158 -8.37 -7.25 -6.28
C TYR A 158 -9.52 -8.17 -6.73
N HIS A 159 -9.79 -8.29 -8.03
CA HIS A 159 -10.78 -9.25 -8.53
C HIS A 159 -10.41 -10.72 -8.27
N GLN A 160 -9.14 -11.00 -7.99
CA GLN A 160 -8.65 -12.34 -7.64
C GLN A 160 -8.80 -12.68 -6.16
N LEU A 161 -9.13 -11.71 -5.32
CA LEU A 161 -9.27 -11.85 -3.86
C LEU A 161 -10.07 -13.08 -3.41
N PRO A 162 -11.26 -13.40 -3.96
CA PRO A 162 -12.00 -14.57 -3.50
C PRO A 162 -11.24 -15.88 -3.71
N GLN A 163 -10.48 -15.99 -4.79
CA GLN A 163 -9.68 -17.20 -5.08
C GLN A 163 -8.44 -17.28 -4.19
N GLU A 164 -7.80 -16.14 -3.94
CA GLU A 164 -6.63 -16.07 -3.06
C GLU A 164 -7.02 -16.37 -1.60
N TRP A 165 -8.20 -15.92 -1.16
CA TRP A 165 -8.74 -16.29 0.16
C TRP A 165 -8.95 -17.79 0.29
N CYS A 166 -9.54 -18.45 -0.72
CA CYS A 166 -9.72 -19.90 -0.69
C CYS A 166 -8.39 -20.63 -0.52
N ARG A 167 -7.35 -20.23 -1.28
CA ARG A 167 -6.01 -20.81 -1.20
C ARG A 167 -5.34 -20.55 0.15
N PHE A 168 -5.48 -19.34 0.68
CA PHE A 168 -4.93 -18.96 1.96
C PHE A 168 -5.54 -19.79 3.10
N ILE A 169 -6.86 -19.88 3.15
CA ILE A 169 -7.58 -20.68 4.16
C ILE A 169 -7.18 -22.14 4.05
N GLU A 170 -7.22 -22.74 2.86
CA GLU A 170 -6.82 -24.14 2.66
C GLU A 170 -5.40 -24.41 3.15
N LYS A 171 -4.48 -23.47 2.91
CA LYS A 171 -3.06 -23.61 3.32
C LYS A 171 -2.87 -23.54 4.83
N TYR A 172 -3.63 -22.71 5.53
CA TYR A 172 -3.42 -22.39 6.96
C TYR A 172 -4.54 -22.90 7.89
N GLU A 173 -5.53 -23.64 7.37
CA GLU A 173 -6.65 -24.19 8.13
C GLU A 173 -6.20 -24.96 9.38
N TYR A 174 -5.06 -25.65 9.32
CA TYR A 174 -4.52 -26.43 10.44
C TYR A 174 -4.08 -25.58 11.64
N LEU A 175 -3.98 -24.26 11.49
CA LEU A 175 -3.66 -23.30 12.55
C LEU A 175 -4.91 -22.58 13.08
N ALA A 176 -6.04 -22.71 12.39
CA ALA A 176 -7.26 -22.01 12.73
C ALA A 176 -7.92 -22.61 13.97
N THR A 177 -8.52 -21.76 14.78
CA THR A 177 -9.34 -22.09 15.96
C THR A 177 -10.69 -21.41 15.82
N GLU A 178 -11.62 -21.66 16.75
CA GLU A 178 -12.92 -20.97 16.80
C GLU A 178 -12.77 -19.46 17.04
N GLU A 179 -11.65 -19.00 17.57
CA GLU A 179 -11.34 -17.60 17.86
C GLU A 179 -10.52 -16.93 16.75
N THR A 180 -10.18 -17.65 15.67
CA THR A 180 -9.35 -17.11 14.59
C THR A 180 -10.07 -15.98 13.86
N LEU A 181 -9.41 -14.85 13.78
CA LEU A 181 -9.86 -13.69 12.99
C LEU A 181 -9.20 -13.72 11.61
N TYR A 182 -10.01 -13.59 10.58
CA TYR A 182 -9.53 -13.41 9.20
C TYR A 182 -9.60 -11.94 8.83
N MET A 183 -8.49 -11.39 8.39
CA MET A 183 -8.35 -9.97 8.10
C MET A 183 -7.71 -9.74 6.74
N GLU A 184 -8.13 -8.70 6.08
CA GLU A 184 -7.52 -8.23 4.84
C GLU A 184 -6.96 -6.84 5.06
N CYS A 185 -5.72 -6.62 4.65
CA CYS A 185 -5.12 -5.30 4.61
C CYS A 185 -4.91 -4.88 3.16
N THR A 186 -5.75 -3.97 2.67
CA THR A 186 -5.54 -3.32 1.36
C THR A 186 -4.50 -2.23 1.53
N ILE A 187 -3.39 -2.36 0.80
CA ILE A 187 -2.23 -1.48 0.94
C ILE A 187 -2.34 -0.27 0.00
N ASP A 188 -2.91 -0.49 -1.16
CA ASP A 188 -2.95 0.48 -2.24
C ASP A 188 -4.39 0.87 -2.62
N ASP A 189 -4.54 2.07 -3.19
CA ASP A 189 -5.80 2.56 -3.76
C ASP A 189 -5.80 2.26 -5.28
N PRO A 190 -6.67 1.38 -5.79
CA PRO A 190 -6.72 1.03 -7.21
C PRO A 190 -7.13 2.19 -8.13
N THR A 191 -7.57 3.33 -7.58
CA THR A 191 -7.78 4.57 -8.34
C THR A 191 -6.50 5.38 -8.54
N ILE A 192 -5.41 5.00 -7.85
CA ILE A 192 -4.10 5.65 -7.86
C ILE A 192 -3.04 4.68 -8.39
N THR A 193 -3.02 3.47 -7.85
CA THR A 193 -2.05 2.43 -8.17
C THR A 193 -2.56 1.57 -9.32
N ASP A 194 -1.71 1.29 -10.29
CA ASP A 194 -2.01 0.37 -11.38
C ASP A 194 -2.37 -1.02 -10.82
N GLU A 195 -3.40 -1.65 -11.37
CA GLU A 195 -3.92 -2.93 -10.89
C GLU A 195 -2.85 -4.02 -10.76
N ASP A 196 -1.90 -4.07 -11.68
CA ASP A 196 -0.79 -5.05 -11.67
C ASP A 196 0.22 -4.77 -10.55
N HIS A 197 0.17 -3.58 -9.93
CA HIS A 197 1.04 -3.16 -8.84
C HIS A 197 0.34 -3.07 -7.48
N CYS A 198 -0.97 -3.22 -7.44
CA CYS A 198 -1.71 -3.26 -6.18
C CYS A 198 -1.23 -4.41 -5.30
N MET A 199 -1.16 -4.15 -4.00
CA MET A 199 -0.76 -5.14 -2.99
C MET A 199 -1.80 -5.20 -1.88
N TYR A 200 -1.97 -6.41 -1.36
CA TYR A 200 -2.85 -6.67 -0.23
C TYR A 200 -2.31 -7.84 0.59
N ASP A 201 -2.59 -7.82 1.88
CA ASP A 201 -2.21 -8.88 2.79
C ASP A 201 -3.46 -9.64 3.25
N LEU A 202 -3.42 -10.95 3.13
CA LEU A 202 -4.39 -11.87 3.71
C LEU A 202 -3.83 -12.36 5.02
N CYS A 203 -4.57 -12.23 6.12
CA CYS A 203 -4.09 -12.47 7.48
C CYS A 203 -5.04 -13.39 8.26
N GLN A 204 -4.46 -14.22 9.13
CA GLN A 204 -5.19 -14.88 10.21
C GLN A 204 -4.41 -14.89 11.49
#